data_9b1e83422805b00b12ba1c15b2fdac62
#
_entry.id   9b1e83422805b00b12ba1c15b2fdac62
#
_cell.length_a   1.000
_cell.length_b   1.000
_cell.length_c   1.000
_cell.angle_alpha   90.00
_cell.angle_beta   90.00
_cell.angle_gamma   90.00
#
_symmetry.space_group_name_H-M   'P 1'
#
loop_
_entity.id
_entity.type
_entity.pdbx_description
1 polymer ?
#
loop_
_entity_poly.entity_id
_entity_poly.type
_entity_poly.pdbx_seq_one_letter_code
_entity_poly.pdbx_strand_id
1 'polypeptide(L)'
;MNPVTVIGAGLAGSEAAWQLAQRGIPVTLREMKPQKKSPAHHSNDFAELVCSNSLRGDRLENAVGLLKEELRRCGSLILACADATRVEAGGCLAVDRGGFSRMVTEKIRNHPNITVISEEITQVPEGPVIVATGPLTSDALSEA
;
A
#
# COMPACT_ATOMS: atom_id res chain seq x y z
N MET A 1 -5.45 9.94 21.39
CA MET A 1 -5.25 8.54 20.94
C MET A 1 -3.82 8.40 20.46
N ASN A 2 -3.15 7.35 20.90
CA ASN A 2 -1.78 7.06 20.44
C ASN A 2 -1.79 6.63 18.97
N PRO A 3 -0.84 7.13 18.16
CA PRO A 3 -0.74 6.72 16.78
C PRO A 3 -0.43 5.22 16.63
N VAL A 4 -0.97 4.62 15.58
CA VAL A 4 -0.56 3.29 15.14
C VAL A 4 0.60 3.46 14.14
N THR A 5 1.67 2.72 14.35
CA THR A 5 2.79 2.69 13.41
C THR A 5 2.54 1.63 12.34
N VAL A 6 2.65 2.03 11.08
CA VAL A 6 2.64 1.11 9.94
C VAL A 6 4.02 1.16 9.29
N ILE A 7 4.65 0.02 9.13
CA ILE A 7 5.98 -0.11 8.52
C ILE A 7 5.83 -0.69 7.12
N GLY A 8 6.22 0.08 6.12
CA GLY A 8 6.11 -0.26 4.71
C GLY A 8 4.89 0.35 4.05
N ALA A 9 5.10 1.05 2.93
CA ALA A 9 4.07 1.68 2.12
C ALA A 9 3.85 0.97 0.78
N GLY A 10 3.87 -0.36 0.81
CA GLY A 10 3.42 -1.19 -0.30
C GLY A 10 1.90 -1.23 -0.38
N LEU A 11 1.36 -2.20 -1.11
CA LEU A 11 -0.09 -2.37 -1.23
C LEU A 11 -0.76 -2.57 0.14
N ALA A 12 -0.23 -3.47 0.95
CA ALA A 12 -0.80 -3.81 2.25
C ALA A 12 -0.66 -2.65 3.26
N GLY A 13 0.52 -2.05 3.36
CA GLY A 13 0.77 -0.96 4.30
C GLY A 13 0.00 0.30 3.97
N SER A 14 -0.11 0.65 2.69
CA SER A 14 -0.92 1.79 2.25
C SER A 14 -2.40 1.59 2.56
N GLU A 15 -2.94 0.38 2.32
CA GLU A 15 -4.33 0.07 2.66
C GLU A 15 -4.56 0.10 4.16
N ALA A 16 -3.66 -0.48 4.95
CA ALA A 16 -3.77 -0.48 6.42
C ALA A 16 -3.76 0.95 6.98
N ALA A 17 -2.83 1.79 6.52
CA ALA A 17 -2.76 3.19 6.93
C ALA A 17 -4.04 3.95 6.58
N TRP A 18 -4.56 3.74 5.37
CA TRP A 18 -5.80 4.37 4.92
C TRP A 18 -7.00 3.95 5.78
N GLN A 19 -7.16 2.66 6.03
CA GLN A 19 -8.30 2.14 6.80
C GLN A 19 -8.29 2.65 8.25
N LEU A 20 -7.12 2.71 8.88
CA LEU A 20 -6.97 3.29 10.21
C LEU A 20 -7.34 4.79 10.21
N ALA A 21 -6.77 5.53 9.26
CA ALA A 21 -6.97 6.97 9.16
C ALA A 21 -8.43 7.35 8.88
N GLN A 22 -9.12 6.58 8.03
CA GLN A 22 -10.54 6.78 7.74
C GLN A 22 -11.44 6.54 8.95
N ARG A 23 -10.96 5.81 9.95
CA ARG A 23 -11.64 5.56 11.22
C ARG A 23 -11.23 6.53 12.32
N GLY A 24 -10.52 7.60 11.96
CA GLY A 24 -10.09 8.63 12.89
C GLY A 24 -8.88 8.23 13.76
N ILE A 25 -8.18 7.15 13.42
CA ILE A 25 -6.99 6.70 14.14
C ILE A 25 -5.76 7.36 13.52
N PRO A 26 -4.96 8.13 14.29
CA PRO A 26 -3.72 8.70 13.77
C PRO A 26 -2.74 7.60 13.39
N VAL A 27 -2.06 7.77 12.26
CA VAL A 27 -1.13 6.79 11.71
C VAL A 27 0.24 7.44 11.49
N THR A 28 1.29 6.76 11.92
CA THR A 28 2.65 7.05 11.51
C THR A 28 3.07 5.99 10.50
N LEU A 29 3.15 6.35 9.23
CA LEU A 29 3.57 5.46 8.15
C LEU A 29 5.07 5.64 7.91
N ARG A 30 5.83 4.58 8.12
CA ARG A 30 7.28 4.59 7.94
C ARG A 30 7.65 3.81 6.68
N GLU A 31 8.30 4.48 5.74
CA GLU A 31 8.72 3.91 4.46
C GLU A 31 10.20 4.21 4.22
N MET A 32 10.97 3.20 3.84
CA MET A 32 12.41 3.39 3.62
C MET A 32 12.74 4.17 2.35
N LYS A 33 11.86 4.19 1.36
CA LYS A 33 12.05 5.03 0.17
C LYS A 33 11.82 6.52 0.50
N PRO A 34 12.53 7.45 -0.11
CA PRO A 34 13.56 7.29 -1.14
C PRO A 34 14.95 6.96 -0.61
N GLN A 35 15.18 6.95 0.70
CA GLN A 35 16.51 6.75 1.29
C GLN A 35 17.09 5.38 0.97
N LYS A 36 16.25 4.35 0.95
CA LYS A 36 16.63 2.99 0.61
C LYS A 36 15.53 2.32 -0.21
N LYS A 37 15.93 1.52 -1.19
CA LYS A 37 15.04 0.70 -2.01
C LYS A 37 15.43 -0.75 -1.94
N SER A 38 14.45 -1.66 -2.09
CA SER A 38 14.75 -3.06 -2.32
C SER A 38 15.28 -3.26 -3.76
N PRO A 39 15.91 -4.41 -4.08
CA PRO A 39 16.39 -4.67 -5.44
C PRO A 39 15.29 -4.62 -6.52
N ALA A 40 14.03 -4.84 -6.15
CA ALA A 40 12.91 -4.84 -7.09
C ALA A 40 12.26 -3.47 -7.30
N HIS A 41 12.51 -2.50 -6.41
CA HIS A 41 11.86 -1.19 -6.48
C HIS A 41 12.68 -0.19 -7.31
N HIS A 42 12.00 0.56 -8.16
CA HIS A 42 12.60 1.56 -9.05
C HIS A 42 12.02 2.97 -8.88
N SER A 43 10.82 3.07 -8.28
CA SER A 43 10.13 4.33 -8.01
C SER A 43 10.20 4.71 -6.53
N ASN A 44 10.02 5.99 -6.24
CA ASN A 44 9.87 6.49 -4.87
C ASN A 44 8.42 6.49 -4.40
N ASP A 45 7.47 6.17 -5.29
CA ASP A 45 6.05 6.13 -4.97
C ASP A 45 5.68 4.92 -4.10
N PHE A 46 4.57 5.05 -3.39
CA PHE A 46 3.98 3.97 -2.61
C PHE A 46 3.24 2.99 -3.52
N ALA A 47 2.98 1.80 -3.02
CA ALA A 47 2.26 0.74 -3.74
C ALA A 47 2.82 0.46 -5.14
N GLU A 48 4.14 0.46 -5.27
CA GLU A 48 4.80 0.14 -6.54
C GLU A 48 4.56 -1.31 -6.93
N LEU A 49 4.01 -1.52 -8.13
CA LEU A 49 3.81 -2.85 -8.69
C LEU A 49 5.11 -3.31 -9.38
N VAL A 50 5.83 -4.24 -8.74
CA VAL A 50 7.19 -4.62 -9.18
C VAL A 50 7.23 -5.75 -10.20
N CYS A 51 6.19 -6.59 -10.29
CA CYS A 51 6.16 -7.76 -11.18
C CYS A 51 5.27 -7.54 -12.40
N SER A 52 4.04 -7.06 -12.19
CA SER A 52 3.02 -6.94 -13.21
C SER A 52 2.14 -5.74 -12.91
N ASN A 53 1.52 -5.18 -13.95
CA ASN A 53 0.50 -4.15 -13.80
C ASN A 53 -0.91 -4.74 -13.64
N SER A 54 -1.03 -6.06 -13.51
CA SER A 54 -2.31 -6.75 -13.33
C SER A 54 -2.54 -7.14 -11.87
N LEU A 55 -3.72 -6.83 -11.37
CA LEU A 55 -4.22 -7.28 -10.07
C LEU A 55 -5.10 -8.53 -10.21
N ARG A 56 -4.92 -9.29 -11.28
CA ARG A 56 -5.64 -10.52 -11.62
C ARG A 56 -7.10 -10.29 -12.00
N GLY A 57 -7.89 -11.36 -11.99
CA GLY A 57 -9.28 -11.36 -12.44
C GLY A 57 -10.19 -10.42 -11.67
N ASP A 58 -11.16 -9.86 -12.37
CA ASP A 58 -12.11 -8.88 -11.82
C ASP A 58 -13.57 -9.29 -12.06
N ARG A 59 -13.80 -10.49 -12.54
CA ARG A 59 -15.15 -11.01 -12.79
C ARG A 59 -15.74 -11.58 -11.51
N LEU A 60 -17.02 -11.26 -11.23
CA LEU A 60 -17.70 -11.66 -10.00
C LEU A 60 -17.86 -13.16 -9.84
N GLU A 61 -17.91 -13.92 -10.94
CA GLU A 61 -18.00 -15.38 -10.92
C GLU A 61 -16.69 -16.07 -10.50
N ASN A 62 -15.59 -15.34 -10.40
CA ASN A 62 -14.31 -15.83 -9.93
C ASN A 62 -14.04 -15.34 -8.49
N ALA A 63 -13.45 -16.21 -7.65
CA ALA A 63 -13.15 -15.87 -6.26
C ALA A 63 -12.32 -14.60 -6.11
N VAL A 64 -11.29 -14.42 -6.94
CA VAL A 64 -10.42 -13.23 -6.88
C VAL A 64 -11.14 -11.94 -7.31
N GLY A 65 -12.10 -12.04 -8.23
CA GLY A 65 -12.95 -10.91 -8.63
C GLY A 65 -14.00 -10.59 -7.58
N LEU A 66 -14.61 -11.59 -6.99
CA LEU A 66 -15.57 -11.41 -5.90
C LEU A 66 -14.93 -10.74 -4.68
N LEU A 67 -13.72 -11.17 -4.30
CA LEU A 67 -12.96 -10.54 -3.22
C LEU A 67 -12.72 -9.06 -3.49
N LYS A 68 -12.38 -8.70 -4.73
CA LYS A 68 -12.19 -7.29 -5.10
C LYS A 68 -13.47 -6.47 -4.92
N GLU A 69 -14.61 -7.02 -5.31
CA GLU A 69 -15.89 -6.33 -5.12
C GLU A 69 -16.23 -6.15 -3.64
N GLU A 70 -15.96 -7.15 -2.81
CA GLU A 70 -16.11 -7.04 -1.36
C GLU A 70 -15.21 -5.93 -0.79
N LEU A 71 -13.95 -5.87 -1.22
CA LEU A 71 -13.01 -4.82 -0.82
C LEU A 71 -13.48 -3.42 -1.27
N ARG A 72 -14.03 -3.30 -2.47
CA ARG A 72 -14.62 -2.03 -2.94
C ARG A 72 -15.73 -1.57 -1.99
N ARG A 73 -16.61 -2.46 -1.60
CA ARG A 73 -17.70 -2.18 -0.65
C ARG A 73 -17.20 -1.82 0.74
N CYS A 74 -16.02 -2.28 1.12
CA CYS A 74 -15.35 -1.90 2.36
C CYS A 74 -14.58 -0.58 2.26
N GLY A 75 -14.60 0.10 1.12
CA GLY A 75 -13.90 1.37 0.94
C GLY A 75 -12.40 1.24 0.74
N SER A 76 -11.93 0.19 0.05
CA SER A 76 -10.52 -0.02 -0.23
C SER A 76 -9.89 1.13 -1.02
N LEU A 77 -8.79 1.67 -0.52
CA LEU A 77 -7.96 2.64 -1.23
C LEU A 77 -7.36 2.03 -2.49
N ILE A 78 -6.80 0.83 -2.36
CA ILE A 78 -6.12 0.15 -3.47
C ILE A 78 -7.09 -0.09 -4.62
N LEU A 79 -8.28 -0.59 -4.35
CA LEU A 79 -9.29 -0.81 -5.39
C LEU A 79 -9.80 0.49 -6.01
N ALA A 80 -9.99 1.54 -5.21
CA ALA A 80 -10.39 2.85 -5.74
C ALA A 80 -9.34 3.42 -6.70
N CYS A 81 -8.07 3.35 -6.33
CA CYS A 81 -6.98 3.81 -7.19
C CYS A 81 -6.80 2.92 -8.43
N ALA A 82 -6.98 1.61 -8.28
CA ALA A 82 -6.92 0.67 -9.40
C ALA A 82 -8.03 0.93 -10.42
N ASP A 83 -9.25 1.10 -9.95
CA ASP A 83 -10.39 1.41 -10.83
C ASP A 83 -10.20 2.73 -11.58
N ALA A 84 -9.63 3.74 -10.92
CA ALA A 84 -9.38 5.05 -11.52
C ALA A 84 -8.24 5.06 -12.56
N THR A 85 -7.35 4.08 -12.50
CA THR A 85 -6.18 3.97 -13.39
C THR A 85 -6.22 2.72 -14.28
N ARG A 86 -7.39 2.11 -14.39
CA ARG A 86 -7.62 0.89 -15.17
C ARG A 86 -7.23 1.08 -16.63
N VAL A 87 -6.55 0.07 -17.17
CA VAL A 87 -6.31 -0.07 -18.61
C VAL A 87 -7.01 -1.34 -19.10
N GLU A 88 -7.26 -1.42 -20.41
CA GLU A 88 -7.97 -2.54 -20.97
C GLU A 88 -7.12 -3.82 -20.90
N ALA A 89 -7.69 -4.88 -20.33
CA ALA A 89 -7.03 -6.18 -20.19
C ALA A 89 -8.03 -7.34 -20.08
N GLY A 90 -9.13 -7.28 -20.82
CA GLY A 90 -10.18 -8.28 -20.80
C GLY A 90 -10.85 -8.39 -19.42
N GLY A 91 -10.87 -9.60 -18.85
CA GLY A 91 -11.47 -9.85 -17.53
C GLY A 91 -10.56 -9.58 -16.34
N CYS A 92 -9.38 -9.00 -16.55
CA CYS A 92 -8.43 -8.69 -15.50
C CYS A 92 -8.51 -7.22 -15.11
N LEU A 93 -8.18 -6.92 -13.86
CA LEU A 93 -7.98 -5.56 -13.40
C LEU A 93 -6.50 -5.21 -13.60
N ALA A 94 -6.19 -4.58 -14.73
CA ALA A 94 -4.87 -4.03 -15.01
C ALA A 94 -4.91 -2.51 -14.91
N VAL A 95 -3.78 -1.91 -14.54
CA VAL A 95 -3.67 -0.48 -14.28
C VAL A 95 -2.51 0.14 -15.03
N ASP A 96 -2.58 1.45 -15.27
CA ASP A 96 -1.40 2.24 -15.57
C ASP A 96 -0.53 2.28 -14.31
N ARG A 97 0.61 1.60 -14.37
CA ARG A 97 1.45 1.33 -13.20
C ARG A 97 1.91 2.62 -12.49
N GLY A 98 2.40 3.57 -13.25
CA GLY A 98 2.86 4.86 -12.72
C GLY A 98 1.70 5.71 -12.18
N GLY A 99 0.60 5.76 -12.88
CA GLY A 99 -0.61 6.48 -12.47
C GLY A 99 -1.21 5.92 -11.19
N PHE A 100 -1.25 4.59 -11.07
CA PHE A 100 -1.73 3.90 -9.88
C PHE A 100 -0.89 4.26 -8.64
N SER A 101 0.41 4.07 -8.71
CA SER A 101 1.32 4.34 -7.59
C SER A 101 1.30 5.81 -7.19
N ARG A 102 1.26 6.71 -8.17
CA ARG A 102 1.16 8.15 -7.91
C ARG A 102 -0.13 8.51 -7.18
N MET A 103 -1.25 7.95 -7.60
CA MET A 103 -2.55 8.21 -6.98
C MET A 103 -2.60 7.71 -5.53
N VAL A 104 -2.11 6.50 -5.26
CA VAL A 104 -2.00 5.97 -3.90
C VAL A 104 -1.13 6.89 -3.03
N THR A 105 0.04 7.27 -3.54
CA THR A 105 0.98 8.14 -2.83
C THR A 105 0.34 9.48 -2.47
N GLU A 106 -0.33 10.13 -3.42
CA GLU A 106 -0.99 11.42 -3.21
C GLU A 106 -2.11 11.32 -2.15
N LYS A 107 -2.95 10.31 -2.24
CA LYS A 107 -4.04 10.11 -1.27
C LYS A 107 -3.52 9.88 0.15
N ILE A 108 -2.48 9.07 0.30
CA ILE A 108 -1.84 8.82 1.60
C ILE A 108 -1.20 10.09 2.16
N ARG A 109 -0.39 10.79 1.34
CA ARG A 109 0.33 12.00 1.80
C ARG A 109 -0.60 13.15 2.14
N ASN A 110 -1.74 13.25 1.50
CA ASN A 110 -2.72 14.32 1.72
C ASN A 110 -3.73 14.00 2.82
N HIS A 111 -3.70 12.80 3.39
CA HIS A 111 -4.64 12.44 4.46
C HIS A 111 -4.21 13.09 5.78
N PRO A 112 -5.10 13.85 6.45
CA PRO A 112 -4.75 14.60 7.67
C PRO A 112 -4.36 13.70 8.86
N ASN A 113 -4.80 12.45 8.88
CA ASN A 113 -4.52 11.50 9.95
C ASN A 113 -3.29 10.62 9.70
N ILE A 114 -2.58 10.82 8.58
CA ILE A 114 -1.40 10.03 8.24
C ILE A 114 -0.17 10.94 8.22
N THR A 115 0.80 10.61 9.05
CA THR A 115 2.13 11.23 9.03
C THR A 115 3.10 10.26 8.37
N VAL A 116 3.73 10.69 7.28
CA VAL A 116 4.71 9.87 6.55
C VAL A 116 6.11 10.22 7.02
N ILE A 117 6.89 9.21 7.41
CA ILE A 117 8.31 9.36 7.77
C ILE A 117 9.12 8.46 6.85
N SER A 118 10.05 9.07 6.10
CA SER A 118 10.93 8.36 5.17
C SER A 118 12.21 7.96 5.92
N GLU A 119 12.25 6.71 6.38
CA GLU A 119 13.41 6.13 7.05
C GLU A 119 13.39 4.61 6.99
N GLU A 120 14.57 4.00 7.03
CA GLU A 120 14.69 2.56 7.22
C GLU A 120 14.46 2.23 8.69
N ILE A 121 13.50 1.34 8.97
CA ILE A 121 13.26 0.80 10.30
C ILE A 121 14.12 -0.44 10.48
N THR A 122 14.93 -0.44 11.51
CA THR A 122 15.86 -1.54 11.83
C THR A 122 15.44 -2.35 13.04
N GLN A 123 14.45 -1.90 13.79
CA GLN A 123 13.86 -2.58 14.93
C GLN A 123 12.36 -2.29 14.97
N VAL A 124 11.58 -3.25 15.44
CA VAL A 124 10.15 -3.06 15.60
C VAL A 124 9.92 -2.07 16.77
N PRO A 125 9.26 -0.93 16.53
CA PRO A 125 9.01 0.03 17.59
C PRO A 125 8.00 -0.49 18.62
N GLU A 126 8.01 0.13 19.79
CA GLU A 126 7.02 -0.16 20.83
C GLU A 126 5.64 0.38 20.45
N GLY A 127 4.60 -0.19 21.04
CA GLY A 127 3.20 0.22 20.85
C GLY A 127 2.49 -0.57 19.76
N PRO A 128 1.32 -0.11 19.31
CA PRO A 128 0.58 -0.77 18.24
C PRO A 128 1.31 -0.60 16.90
N VAL A 129 1.70 -1.71 16.30
CA VAL A 129 2.49 -1.74 15.05
C VAL A 129 1.88 -2.72 14.07
N ILE A 130 1.82 -2.31 12.80
CA ILE A 130 1.54 -3.19 11.67
C ILE A 130 2.82 -3.26 10.83
N VAL A 131 3.42 -4.44 10.74
CA VAL A 131 4.58 -4.69 9.87
C VAL A 131 4.08 -5.18 8.52
N ALA A 132 4.25 -4.35 7.51
CA ALA A 132 3.75 -4.60 6.15
C ALA A 132 4.87 -4.40 5.10
N THR A 133 6.06 -4.89 5.42
CA THR A 133 7.27 -4.74 4.58
C THR A 133 7.36 -5.75 3.43
N GLY A 134 6.51 -6.78 3.45
CA GLY A 134 6.43 -7.78 2.39
C GLY A 134 7.66 -8.71 2.34
N PRO A 135 7.83 -9.42 1.21
CA PRO A 135 8.90 -10.41 1.06
C PRO A 135 10.29 -9.80 0.91
N LEU A 136 10.38 -8.50 0.62
CA LEU A 136 11.64 -7.77 0.44
C LEU A 136 11.94 -6.85 1.62
N THR A 137 11.61 -7.29 2.83
CA THR A 137 11.99 -6.63 4.08
C THR A 137 13.50 -6.40 4.11
N SER A 138 13.94 -5.21 4.57
CA SER A 138 15.36 -4.91 4.65
C SER A 138 16.10 -5.90 5.56
N ASP A 139 17.36 -6.16 5.27
CA ASP A 139 18.16 -7.12 6.04
C ASP A 139 18.21 -6.77 7.53
N ALA A 140 18.39 -5.48 7.84
CA ALA A 140 18.45 -5.01 9.23
C ALA A 140 17.15 -5.30 10.00
N LEU A 141 15.99 -5.09 9.38
CA LEU A 141 14.70 -5.36 10.03
C LEU A 141 14.41 -6.86 10.10
N SER A 142 14.81 -7.63 9.08
CA SER A 142 14.56 -9.08 9.05
C SER A 142 15.41 -9.83 10.08
N GLU A 143 16.52 -9.26 10.52
CA GLU A 143 17.38 -9.82 11.55
C GLU A 143 16.98 -9.39 12.98
N ALA A 144 16.12 -8.40 13.07
CA ALA A 144 15.64 -7.91 14.36
C ALA A 144 14.54 -8.79 14.94
#